data_8aa2ef98c713241829832f027f725c68
#
_entry.id   8aa2ef98c713241829832f027f725c68
#
_cell.length_a   1.000
_cell.length_b   1.000
_cell.length_c   1.000
_cell.angle_alpha   90.00
_cell.angle_beta   90.00
_cell.angle_gamma   90.00
#
_symmetry.space_group_name_H-M   'P 1'
#
loop_
_entity.id
_entity.type
_entity.pdbx_description
1 polymer ?
#
loop_
_entity_poly.entity_id
_entity_poly.type
_entity_poly.pdbx_seq_one_letter_code
_entity_poly.pdbx_strand_id
1 'polypeptide(L)'
;MTSRLAVAVLSMGLVAVAQENPAAKITSNHAVTEADGTVRMQRVVPLPQGLSPEAKAWLSRPVMTDANVPQTLAQRRAGQDLSQSRHRDELLKIFPVKVQDSTVAGVPVREVMPATIRHTDRVLICLHGGGFNADSGSYSESIPVAGLTGVRVVSVLYRLAPEHPFPAGVEDVIAVYKELLKTYKPSRIGIFGSSAGAGLTLQAAVRMKQLQMPMPAALGPFSAPASMTDGGDSRSLYNTDGLRGYVPVPDGVLDTEYVGKTDPHDPVLSPIYADLHAMPPTLFLTSERDLLLSATSTLSRAFVRAGNQSQLIVFEGLPHCFWNNNALPESREAWGYMANFFERELGR
;
A
#
# COMPACT_ATOMS: atom_id res chain seq x y z
N MET A 1 -30.26 -44.79 67.95
CA MET A 1 -29.11 -44.24 67.22
C MET A 1 -29.44 -44.32 65.73
N THR A 2 -30.00 -43.25 65.18
CA THR A 2 -30.45 -43.18 63.79
C THR A 2 -29.63 -42.11 63.07
N SER A 3 -28.74 -42.58 62.22
CA SER A 3 -27.91 -41.72 61.35
C SER A 3 -28.74 -41.22 60.14
N ARG A 4 -28.87 -39.95 60.00
CA ARG A 4 -29.47 -39.29 58.81
C ARG A 4 -28.34 -38.96 57.81
N LEU A 5 -28.38 -39.62 56.65
CA LEU A 5 -27.60 -39.22 55.50
C LEU A 5 -28.22 -37.93 54.86
N ALA A 6 -27.44 -36.89 54.73
CA ALA A 6 -27.82 -35.72 53.98
C ALA A 6 -27.37 -35.94 52.51
N VAL A 7 -28.33 -35.90 51.60
CA VAL A 7 -28.07 -35.91 50.15
C VAL A 7 -27.89 -34.45 49.70
N ALA A 8 -26.69 -34.11 49.25
CA ALA A 8 -26.42 -32.81 48.62
C ALA A 8 -26.87 -32.88 47.16
N VAL A 9 -27.84 -32.06 46.78
CA VAL A 9 -28.26 -31.87 45.39
C VAL A 9 -27.35 -30.80 44.78
N LEU A 10 -26.47 -31.22 43.89
CA LEU A 10 -25.69 -30.28 43.03
C LEU A 10 -26.63 -29.74 41.95
N SER A 11 -26.99 -28.47 42.03
CA SER A 11 -27.65 -27.75 40.94
C SER A 11 -26.60 -27.39 39.88
N MET A 12 -26.57 -28.12 38.76
CA MET A 12 -25.88 -27.70 37.54
C MET A 12 -26.62 -26.51 36.96
N GLY A 13 -26.05 -25.29 37.12
CA GLY A 13 -26.48 -24.14 36.39
C GLY A 13 -26.17 -24.33 34.91
N LEU A 14 -27.19 -24.43 34.06
CA LEU A 14 -27.04 -24.27 32.63
C LEU A 14 -26.54 -22.84 32.36
N VAL A 15 -25.29 -22.72 31.99
CA VAL A 15 -24.81 -21.51 31.32
C VAL A 15 -25.42 -21.51 29.91
N ALA A 16 -26.47 -20.72 29.71
CA ALA A 16 -26.99 -20.46 28.40
C ALA A 16 -25.90 -19.71 27.62
N VAL A 17 -25.20 -20.41 26.73
CA VAL A 17 -24.41 -19.80 25.68
C VAL A 17 -25.40 -19.03 24.82
N ALA A 18 -25.37 -17.70 24.91
CA ALA A 18 -26.13 -16.86 24.01
C ALA A 18 -25.67 -17.21 22.58
N GLN A 19 -26.50 -17.90 21.82
CA GLN A 19 -26.35 -18.02 20.38
C GLN A 19 -26.41 -16.59 19.86
N GLU A 20 -25.29 -16.10 19.31
CA GLU A 20 -25.29 -14.88 18.54
C GLU A 20 -26.33 -15.00 17.44
N ASN A 21 -27.33 -14.16 17.52
CA ASN A 21 -28.38 -14.06 16.53
C ASN A 21 -27.71 -13.80 15.19
N PRO A 22 -27.89 -14.60 14.13
CA PRO A 22 -27.29 -14.31 12.83
C PRO A 22 -27.70 -12.89 12.47
N ALA A 23 -26.71 -12.01 12.24
CA ALA A 23 -26.86 -10.58 12.06
C ALA A 23 -28.12 -10.28 11.23
N ALA A 24 -29.07 -9.55 11.80
CA ALA A 24 -30.31 -9.20 11.13
C ALA A 24 -29.97 -8.62 9.76
N LYS A 25 -30.51 -9.21 8.68
CA LYS A 25 -30.19 -8.82 7.32
C LYS A 25 -30.55 -7.35 7.15
N ILE A 26 -29.53 -6.50 6.96
CA ILE A 26 -29.69 -5.07 6.70
C ILE A 26 -30.46 -4.95 5.38
N THR A 27 -31.65 -4.37 5.42
CA THR A 27 -32.57 -4.28 4.26
C THR A 27 -32.73 -2.85 3.76
N SER A 28 -32.21 -1.85 4.48
CA SER A 28 -32.35 -0.44 4.13
C SER A 28 -31.06 0.34 4.35
N ASN A 29 -30.90 1.40 3.57
CA ASN A 29 -29.86 2.39 3.75
C ASN A 29 -30.34 3.49 4.70
N HIS A 30 -29.48 3.90 5.63
CA HIS A 30 -29.77 4.97 6.57
C HIS A 30 -28.51 5.84 6.79
N ALA A 31 -28.70 7.15 6.95
CA ALA A 31 -27.64 8.09 7.31
C ALA A 31 -28.19 9.22 8.16
N VAL A 32 -27.44 9.61 9.19
CA VAL A 32 -27.69 10.78 10.02
C VAL A 32 -26.46 11.66 10.01
N THR A 33 -26.65 12.94 9.70
CA THR A 33 -25.59 13.95 9.77
C THR A 33 -25.66 14.65 11.12
N GLU A 34 -24.55 14.68 11.86
CA GLU A 34 -24.38 15.39 13.12
C GLU A 34 -24.07 16.88 12.87
N ALA A 35 -24.15 17.70 13.92
CA ALA A 35 -23.98 19.16 13.82
C ALA A 35 -22.58 19.59 13.34
N ASP A 36 -21.55 18.75 13.59
CA ASP A 36 -20.16 18.97 13.16
C ASP A 36 -19.90 18.47 11.73
N GLY A 37 -20.91 17.92 11.03
CA GLY A 37 -20.78 17.34 9.71
C GLY A 37 -20.45 15.84 9.70
N THR A 38 -20.21 15.21 10.85
CA THR A 38 -20.00 13.76 10.95
C THR A 38 -21.24 13.01 10.47
N VAL A 39 -21.05 11.99 9.64
CA VAL A 39 -22.14 11.15 9.12
C VAL A 39 -22.04 9.75 9.71
N ARG A 40 -23.06 9.34 10.46
CA ARG A 40 -23.26 7.94 10.87
C ARG A 40 -24.15 7.25 9.85
N MET A 41 -23.65 6.18 9.25
CA MET A 41 -24.39 5.51 8.18
C MET A 41 -24.38 4.00 8.30
N GLN A 42 -25.48 3.42 7.81
CA GLN A 42 -25.65 2.00 7.53
C GLN A 42 -25.99 1.85 6.05
N ARG A 43 -25.22 1.04 5.32
CA ARG A 43 -25.36 0.90 3.87
C ARG A 43 -25.32 -0.57 3.44
N VAL A 44 -26.13 -0.88 2.43
CA VAL A 44 -26.01 -2.11 1.64
C VAL A 44 -25.29 -1.73 0.34
N VAL A 45 -24.09 -2.28 0.15
CA VAL A 45 -23.23 -1.97 -1.00
C VAL A 45 -23.05 -3.24 -1.83
N PRO A 46 -23.74 -3.41 -2.96
CA PRO A 46 -23.57 -4.56 -3.82
C PRO A 46 -22.20 -4.58 -4.49
N LEU A 47 -21.81 -5.75 -5.00
CA LEU A 47 -20.64 -5.83 -5.86
C LEU A 47 -20.90 -5.12 -7.19
N PRO A 48 -19.93 -4.35 -7.70
CA PRO A 48 -20.01 -3.75 -9.03
C PRO A 48 -20.18 -4.78 -10.14
N GLN A 49 -20.94 -4.44 -11.17
CA GLN A 49 -21.18 -5.34 -12.30
C GLN A 49 -19.98 -5.49 -13.22
N GLY A 50 -19.15 -4.45 -13.35
CA GLY A 50 -17.98 -4.39 -14.22
C GLY A 50 -16.80 -5.26 -13.81
N LEU A 51 -16.78 -5.78 -12.57
CA LEU A 51 -15.70 -6.63 -12.06
C LEU A 51 -15.64 -7.98 -12.80
N SER A 52 -14.41 -8.51 -12.97
CA SER A 52 -14.20 -9.86 -13.48
C SER A 52 -14.84 -10.93 -12.59
N PRO A 53 -15.12 -12.14 -13.11
CA PRO A 53 -15.59 -13.26 -12.29
C PRO A 53 -14.61 -13.59 -11.15
N GLU A 54 -13.31 -13.49 -11.37
CA GLU A 54 -12.26 -13.74 -10.40
C GLU A 54 -12.29 -12.71 -9.26
N ALA A 55 -12.45 -11.42 -9.59
CA ALA A 55 -12.58 -10.35 -8.62
C ALA A 55 -13.88 -10.50 -7.79
N LYS A 56 -15.00 -10.81 -8.42
CA LYS A 56 -16.26 -11.10 -7.73
C LYS A 56 -16.11 -12.29 -6.78
N ALA A 57 -15.49 -13.39 -7.23
CA ALA A 57 -15.23 -14.54 -6.39
C ALA A 57 -14.31 -14.22 -5.21
N TRP A 58 -13.25 -13.42 -5.42
CA TRP A 58 -12.35 -12.97 -4.35
C TRP A 58 -13.08 -12.11 -3.33
N LEU A 59 -13.84 -11.11 -3.77
CA LEU A 59 -14.55 -10.16 -2.89
C LEU A 59 -15.74 -10.80 -2.16
N SER A 60 -16.27 -11.92 -2.64
CA SER A 60 -17.35 -12.67 -1.99
C SER A 60 -16.86 -13.62 -0.89
N ARG A 61 -15.55 -13.84 -0.77
CA ARG A 61 -15.01 -14.70 0.31
C ARG A 61 -15.17 -13.98 1.65
N PRO A 62 -15.57 -14.71 2.72
CA PRO A 62 -15.51 -14.16 4.06
C PRO A 62 -14.08 -13.69 4.37
N VAL A 63 -13.95 -12.50 4.95
CA VAL A 63 -12.66 -12.12 5.53
C VAL A 63 -12.50 -12.93 6.80
N MET A 64 -11.61 -13.90 6.76
CA MET A 64 -11.20 -14.67 7.93
C MET A 64 -10.27 -13.79 8.78
N THR A 65 -10.83 -12.76 9.35
CA THR A 65 -10.11 -11.96 10.32
C THR A 65 -10.54 -12.44 11.70
N ASP A 66 -9.65 -13.13 12.38
CA ASP A 66 -9.53 -12.96 13.82
C ASP A 66 -9.05 -11.51 14.06
N ALA A 67 -9.83 -10.55 13.56
CA ALA A 67 -9.53 -9.11 13.65
C ALA A 67 -9.39 -8.64 15.10
N ASN A 68 -9.79 -9.50 16.05
CA ASN A 68 -9.72 -9.27 17.48
C ASN A 68 -8.48 -9.90 18.14
N VAL A 69 -7.62 -10.62 17.40
CA VAL A 69 -6.36 -11.11 17.96
C VAL A 69 -5.25 -10.12 17.58
N PRO A 70 -4.77 -9.29 18.51
CA PRO A 70 -3.65 -8.39 18.26
C PRO A 70 -2.43 -9.20 17.83
N GLN A 71 -1.93 -8.95 16.62
CA GLN A 71 -0.66 -9.51 16.19
C GLN A 71 0.49 -8.65 16.72
N THR A 72 1.53 -9.28 17.24
CA THR A 72 2.79 -8.59 17.50
C THR A 72 3.43 -8.15 16.17
N LEU A 73 4.26 -7.13 16.19
CA LEU A 73 5.01 -6.69 15.01
C LEU A 73 5.83 -7.83 14.39
N ALA A 74 6.45 -8.67 15.22
CA ALA A 74 7.20 -9.84 14.76
C ALA A 74 6.32 -10.85 14.00
N GLN A 75 5.12 -11.14 14.52
CA GLN A 75 4.16 -12.02 13.84
C GLN A 75 3.68 -11.42 12.52
N ARG A 76 3.41 -10.12 12.50
CA ARG A 76 3.03 -9.40 11.28
C ARG A 76 4.13 -9.48 10.22
N ARG A 77 5.38 -9.17 10.58
CA ARG A 77 6.54 -9.26 9.67
C ARG A 77 6.73 -10.68 9.14
N ALA A 78 6.71 -11.69 10.00
CA ALA A 78 6.82 -13.08 9.57
C ALA A 78 5.69 -13.51 8.62
N GLY A 79 4.46 -13.04 8.85
CA GLY A 79 3.33 -13.26 7.95
C GLY A 79 3.52 -12.59 6.59
N GLN A 80 4.02 -11.37 6.56
CA GLN A 80 4.33 -10.66 5.32
C GLN A 80 5.48 -11.32 4.54
N ASP A 81 6.55 -11.71 5.21
CA ASP A 81 7.68 -12.41 4.57
C ASP A 81 7.24 -13.72 3.91
N LEU A 82 6.37 -14.49 4.59
CA LEU A 82 5.78 -15.70 4.02
C LEU A 82 4.88 -15.39 2.81
N SER A 83 4.08 -14.33 2.90
CA SER A 83 3.23 -13.88 1.80
C SER A 83 4.07 -13.45 0.59
N GLN A 84 5.11 -12.64 0.81
CA GLN A 84 6.02 -12.21 -0.24
C GLN A 84 6.75 -13.39 -0.90
N SER A 85 7.18 -14.38 -0.13
CA SER A 85 7.81 -15.58 -0.68
C SER A 85 6.86 -16.37 -1.59
N ARG A 86 5.57 -16.50 -1.21
CA ARG A 86 4.55 -17.14 -2.05
C ARG A 86 4.30 -16.36 -3.34
N HIS A 87 4.13 -15.04 -3.23
CA HIS A 87 3.95 -14.16 -4.40
C HIS A 87 5.14 -14.25 -5.35
N ARG A 88 6.38 -14.24 -4.84
CA ARG A 88 7.58 -14.46 -5.65
C ARG A 88 7.47 -15.76 -6.47
N ASP A 89 7.19 -16.89 -5.81
CA ASP A 89 7.17 -18.20 -6.44
C ASP A 89 6.07 -18.33 -7.51
N GLU A 90 4.94 -17.63 -7.31
CA GLU A 90 3.87 -17.57 -8.30
C GLU A 90 4.20 -16.63 -9.46
N LEU A 91 4.74 -15.44 -9.17
CA LEU A 91 5.06 -14.45 -10.20
C LEU A 91 6.22 -14.89 -11.09
N LEU A 92 7.19 -15.65 -10.56
CA LEU A 92 8.28 -16.24 -11.37
C LEU A 92 7.79 -17.27 -12.39
N LYS A 93 6.59 -17.84 -12.22
CA LYS A 93 5.95 -18.69 -13.23
C LYS A 93 5.34 -17.89 -14.38
N ILE A 94 5.01 -16.62 -14.13
CA ILE A 94 4.36 -15.72 -15.09
C ILE A 94 5.38 -14.85 -15.80
N PHE A 95 6.36 -14.32 -15.06
CA PHE A 95 7.34 -13.37 -15.56
C PHE A 95 8.75 -14.00 -15.57
N PRO A 96 9.41 -14.05 -16.73
CA PRO A 96 10.77 -14.58 -16.84
C PRO A 96 11.79 -13.56 -16.32
N VAL A 97 11.94 -13.48 -15.00
CA VAL A 97 12.91 -12.60 -14.32
C VAL A 97 13.79 -13.42 -13.37
N LYS A 98 14.99 -12.93 -13.09
CA LYS A 98 15.87 -13.43 -12.05
C LYS A 98 15.87 -12.44 -10.88
N VAL A 99 15.66 -12.93 -9.66
CA VAL A 99 15.72 -12.14 -8.44
C VAL A 99 16.95 -12.52 -7.63
N GLN A 100 17.68 -11.53 -7.15
CA GLN A 100 18.89 -11.72 -6.37
C GLN A 100 18.98 -10.65 -5.27
N ASP A 101 19.27 -11.07 -4.05
CA ASP A 101 19.59 -10.15 -2.96
C ASP A 101 20.97 -9.51 -3.20
N SER A 102 21.07 -8.21 -2.92
CA SER A 102 22.25 -7.39 -3.15
C SER A 102 22.30 -6.22 -2.17
N THR A 103 23.28 -5.34 -2.35
CA THR A 103 23.44 -4.11 -1.57
C THR A 103 23.84 -2.97 -2.50
N VAL A 104 23.17 -1.83 -2.37
CA VAL A 104 23.46 -0.60 -3.11
C VAL A 104 23.71 0.52 -2.09
N ALA A 105 24.85 1.16 -2.13
CA ALA A 105 25.27 2.20 -1.17
C ALA A 105 25.13 1.77 0.32
N GLY A 106 25.33 0.50 0.63
CA GLY A 106 25.17 -0.04 1.98
C GLY A 106 23.71 -0.39 2.35
N VAL A 107 22.74 -0.11 1.49
CA VAL A 107 21.32 -0.43 1.70
C VAL A 107 21.01 -1.79 1.08
N PRO A 108 20.39 -2.74 1.81
CA PRO A 108 19.93 -4.00 1.24
C PRO A 108 18.89 -3.78 0.14
N VAL A 109 19.02 -4.51 -0.96
CA VAL A 109 18.10 -4.44 -2.09
C VAL A 109 17.82 -5.82 -2.68
N ARG A 110 16.70 -5.97 -3.38
CA ARG A 110 16.45 -7.08 -4.30
C ARG A 110 16.61 -6.58 -5.74
N GLU A 111 17.56 -7.17 -6.43
CA GLU A 111 17.78 -6.94 -7.86
C GLU A 111 16.84 -7.82 -8.65
N VAL A 112 15.93 -7.24 -9.42
CA VAL A 112 15.02 -7.95 -10.30
C VAL A 112 15.43 -7.70 -11.75
N MET A 113 16.01 -8.72 -12.36
CA MET A 113 16.57 -8.68 -13.70
C MET A 113 15.67 -9.43 -14.68
N PRO A 114 15.08 -8.78 -15.69
CA PRO A 114 14.34 -9.50 -16.73
C PRO A 114 15.27 -10.42 -17.51
N ALA A 115 14.76 -11.60 -17.92
CA ALA A 115 15.53 -12.56 -18.73
C ALA A 115 15.97 -11.97 -20.07
N THR A 116 15.14 -11.08 -20.63
CA THR A 116 15.49 -10.26 -21.80
C THR A 116 15.53 -8.82 -21.38
N ILE A 117 16.72 -8.28 -21.17
CA ILE A 117 16.94 -6.86 -20.89
C ILE A 117 16.75 -6.09 -22.19
N ARG A 118 15.69 -5.24 -22.27
CA ARG A 118 15.45 -4.42 -23.44
C ARG A 118 16.25 -3.12 -23.43
N HIS A 119 16.55 -2.61 -22.22
CA HIS A 119 17.20 -1.31 -22.02
C HIS A 119 18.24 -1.40 -20.91
N THR A 120 19.52 -1.38 -21.27
CA THR A 120 20.64 -1.42 -20.31
C THR A 120 20.95 -0.05 -19.71
N ASP A 121 20.41 1.02 -20.31
CA ASP A 121 20.59 2.41 -19.92
C ASP A 121 19.51 2.94 -18.96
N ARG A 122 18.57 2.08 -18.55
CA ARG A 122 17.43 2.44 -17.69
C ARG A 122 17.40 1.58 -16.44
N VAL A 123 16.87 2.15 -15.37
CA VAL A 123 16.63 1.45 -14.10
C VAL A 123 15.38 1.98 -13.41
N LEU A 124 14.67 1.10 -12.74
CA LEU A 124 13.55 1.45 -11.87
C LEU A 124 13.89 1.15 -10.42
N ILE A 125 13.47 2.02 -9.52
CA ILE A 125 13.55 1.82 -8.07
C ILE A 125 12.15 1.50 -7.58
N CYS A 126 11.98 0.34 -6.91
CA CYS A 126 10.76 -0.08 -6.28
C CYS A 126 10.85 0.11 -4.77
N LEU A 127 9.82 0.72 -4.18
CA LEU A 127 9.68 0.96 -2.75
C LEU A 127 8.45 0.22 -2.24
N HIS A 128 8.67 -0.82 -1.44
CA HIS A 128 7.59 -1.71 -1.02
C HIS A 128 6.60 -1.06 -0.05
N GLY A 129 5.35 -1.54 -0.04
CA GLY A 129 4.34 -1.21 0.96
C GLY A 129 4.58 -1.90 2.31
N GLY A 130 3.59 -1.81 3.21
CA GLY A 130 3.60 -2.48 4.50
C GLY A 130 3.59 -1.55 5.70
N GLY A 131 3.05 -0.33 5.56
CA GLY A 131 2.88 0.62 6.67
C GLY A 131 4.19 1.04 7.31
N PHE A 132 5.25 1.16 6.53
CA PHE A 132 6.61 1.52 6.96
C PHE A 132 7.25 0.59 8.01
N ASN A 133 6.59 -0.48 8.42
CA ASN A 133 7.07 -1.37 9.48
C ASN A 133 7.17 -2.86 9.08
N ALA A 134 6.81 -3.20 7.85
CA ALA A 134 6.94 -4.54 7.26
C ALA A 134 7.15 -4.45 5.73
N ASP A 135 7.67 -5.52 5.12
CA ASP A 135 7.74 -5.67 3.66
C ASP A 135 6.49 -6.38 3.13
N SER A 136 5.64 -5.66 2.39
CA SER A 136 4.46 -6.24 1.76
C SER A 136 4.47 -6.17 0.23
N GLY A 137 5.54 -5.69 -0.40
CA GLY A 137 5.54 -5.39 -1.83
C GLY A 137 6.83 -5.66 -2.60
N SER A 138 7.93 -5.97 -1.93
CA SER A 138 9.25 -6.03 -2.58
C SER A 138 9.37 -7.02 -3.74
N TYR A 139 8.56 -8.09 -3.75
CA TYR A 139 8.44 -9.01 -4.89
C TYR A 139 7.19 -8.75 -5.72
N SER A 140 6.04 -8.59 -5.08
CA SER A 140 4.75 -8.49 -5.77
C SER A 140 4.62 -7.25 -6.66
N GLU A 141 5.39 -6.20 -6.37
CA GLU A 141 5.41 -4.97 -7.17
C GLU A 141 6.57 -4.95 -8.19
N SER A 142 7.76 -5.40 -7.80
CA SER A 142 8.95 -5.31 -8.64
C SER A 142 8.98 -6.33 -9.79
N ILE A 143 8.54 -7.58 -9.55
CA ILE A 143 8.62 -8.65 -10.55
C ILE A 143 7.74 -8.35 -11.78
N PRO A 144 6.44 -8.01 -11.65
CA PRO A 144 5.61 -7.69 -12.80
C PRO A 144 6.14 -6.52 -13.62
N VAL A 145 6.56 -5.44 -12.95
CA VAL A 145 7.08 -4.25 -13.62
C VAL A 145 8.38 -4.56 -14.37
N ALA A 146 9.32 -5.30 -13.76
CA ALA A 146 10.55 -5.73 -14.43
C ALA A 146 10.25 -6.61 -15.65
N GLY A 147 9.35 -7.60 -15.49
CA GLY A 147 8.98 -8.53 -16.56
C GLY A 147 8.30 -7.86 -17.74
N LEU A 148 7.42 -6.90 -17.48
CA LEU A 148 6.68 -6.18 -18.53
C LEU A 148 7.55 -5.13 -19.24
N THR A 149 8.33 -4.35 -18.48
CA THR A 149 9.16 -3.27 -19.05
C THR A 149 10.46 -3.79 -19.70
N GLY A 150 10.94 -4.96 -19.31
CA GLY A 150 12.29 -5.42 -19.69
C GLY A 150 13.41 -4.53 -19.11
N VAL A 151 13.13 -3.78 -18.04
CA VAL A 151 14.06 -2.87 -17.34
C VAL A 151 14.44 -3.50 -15.99
N ARG A 152 15.72 -3.36 -15.60
CA ARG A 152 16.18 -3.71 -14.25
C ARG A 152 15.39 -2.94 -13.19
N VAL A 153 14.91 -3.65 -12.15
CA VAL A 153 14.28 -3.04 -10.97
C VAL A 153 15.14 -3.29 -9.74
N VAL A 154 15.45 -2.23 -9.01
CA VAL A 154 16.09 -2.26 -7.69
C VAL A 154 15.01 -2.06 -6.64
N SER A 155 14.60 -3.15 -5.97
CA SER A 155 13.63 -3.10 -4.88
C SER A 155 14.35 -2.85 -3.57
N VAL A 156 14.14 -1.67 -2.99
CA VAL A 156 14.88 -1.20 -1.80
C VAL A 156 14.25 -1.77 -0.54
N LEU A 157 15.05 -2.47 0.27
CA LEU A 157 14.67 -2.96 1.58
C LEU A 157 15.05 -1.90 2.62
N TYR A 158 14.33 -0.79 2.61
CA TYR A 158 14.61 0.36 3.45
C TYR A 158 14.39 0.07 4.94
N ARG A 159 15.08 0.79 5.81
CA ARG A 159 14.96 0.66 7.27
C ARG A 159 13.52 0.96 7.73
N LEU A 160 13.01 0.09 8.59
CA LEU A 160 11.62 0.06 9.02
C LEU A 160 11.44 0.66 10.42
N ALA A 161 10.26 1.24 10.66
CA ALA A 161 9.77 1.62 11.97
C ALA A 161 9.31 0.36 12.77
N PRO A 162 9.27 0.43 14.10
CA PRO A 162 9.64 1.55 14.97
C PRO A 162 11.16 1.65 15.22
N GLU A 163 11.95 0.66 14.81
CA GLU A 163 13.41 0.65 15.07
C GLU A 163 14.11 1.83 14.39
N HIS A 164 13.60 2.23 13.23
CA HIS A 164 14.14 3.31 12.42
C HIS A 164 13.01 4.20 11.88
N PRO A 165 12.48 5.12 12.70
CA PRO A 165 11.40 6.02 12.25
C PRO A 165 11.90 6.97 11.16
N PHE A 166 10.98 7.78 10.63
CA PHE A 166 11.32 8.86 9.70
C PHE A 166 12.48 9.73 10.25
N PRO A 167 13.46 10.11 9.42
CA PRO A 167 13.52 9.95 7.96
C PRO A 167 14.35 8.75 7.45
N ALA A 168 14.61 7.72 8.28
CA ALA A 168 15.57 6.66 7.97
C ALA A 168 15.34 6.00 6.60
N GLY A 169 14.11 5.60 6.29
CA GLY A 169 13.77 5.01 4.99
C GLY A 169 13.96 5.98 3.82
N VAL A 170 13.68 7.27 4.02
CA VAL A 170 13.91 8.30 2.99
C VAL A 170 15.40 8.42 2.67
N GLU A 171 16.25 8.46 3.71
CA GLU A 171 17.70 8.58 3.51
C GLU A 171 18.29 7.33 2.82
N ASP A 172 17.71 6.14 3.05
CA ASP A 172 18.10 4.91 2.34
C ASP A 172 17.79 5.04 0.84
N VAL A 173 16.59 5.53 0.48
CA VAL A 173 16.22 5.77 -0.93
C VAL A 173 17.14 6.80 -1.58
N ILE A 174 17.46 7.89 -0.87
CA ILE A 174 18.41 8.92 -1.35
C ILE A 174 19.81 8.33 -1.58
N ALA A 175 20.27 7.46 -0.70
CA ALA A 175 21.58 6.79 -0.85
C ALA A 175 21.60 5.90 -2.09
N VAL A 176 20.57 5.07 -2.28
CA VAL A 176 20.42 4.22 -3.47
C VAL A 176 20.33 5.05 -4.75
N TYR A 177 19.52 6.10 -4.76
CA TYR A 177 19.38 6.98 -5.92
C TYR A 177 20.69 7.65 -6.31
N LYS A 178 21.44 8.20 -5.33
CA LYS A 178 22.77 8.78 -5.56
C LYS A 178 23.77 7.77 -6.17
N GLU A 179 23.74 6.52 -5.71
CA GLU A 179 24.60 5.49 -6.26
C GLU A 179 24.26 5.18 -7.73
N LEU A 180 22.94 5.05 -8.03
CA LEU A 180 22.47 4.79 -9.39
C LEU A 180 22.76 5.93 -10.36
N LEU A 181 22.80 7.19 -9.88
CA LEU A 181 23.20 8.34 -10.69
C LEU A 181 24.67 8.28 -11.21
N LYS A 182 25.53 7.45 -10.62
CA LYS A 182 26.89 7.21 -11.14
C LYS A 182 26.88 6.43 -12.47
N THR A 183 25.81 5.66 -12.71
CA THR A 183 25.69 4.77 -13.87
C THR A 183 24.59 5.25 -14.83
N TYR A 184 23.48 5.76 -14.31
CA TYR A 184 22.31 6.11 -15.08
C TYR A 184 22.08 7.63 -15.11
N LYS A 185 21.64 8.17 -16.23
CA LYS A 185 21.16 9.57 -16.30
C LYS A 185 19.87 9.70 -15.50
N PRO A 186 19.61 10.85 -14.86
CA PRO A 186 18.35 11.08 -14.14
C PRO A 186 17.11 10.79 -15.00
N SER A 187 17.15 11.17 -16.28
CA SER A 187 16.08 10.90 -17.26
C SER A 187 15.90 9.42 -17.61
N ARG A 188 16.68 8.52 -17.04
CA ARG A 188 16.63 7.06 -17.22
C ARG A 188 16.34 6.31 -15.93
N ILE A 189 16.00 7.02 -14.85
CA ILE A 189 15.63 6.46 -13.55
C ILE A 189 14.16 6.78 -13.26
N GLY A 190 13.35 5.77 -12.98
CA GLY A 190 12.00 5.93 -12.43
C GLY A 190 11.91 5.41 -11.00
N ILE A 191 11.01 5.98 -10.21
CA ILE A 191 10.78 5.53 -8.82
C ILE A 191 9.30 5.24 -8.63
N PHE A 192 8.97 4.11 -8.05
CA PHE A 192 7.58 3.72 -7.77
C PHE A 192 7.46 2.92 -6.47
N GLY A 193 6.24 2.84 -5.99
CA GLY A 193 5.89 2.00 -4.86
C GLY A 193 4.42 2.10 -4.53
N SER A 194 3.94 1.24 -3.64
CA SER A 194 2.54 1.18 -3.24
C SER A 194 2.39 1.44 -1.75
N SER A 195 1.24 2.03 -1.33
CA SER A 195 0.95 2.23 0.09
C SER A 195 2.04 3.05 0.80
N ALA A 196 2.67 2.52 1.83
CA ALA A 196 3.84 3.16 2.47
C ALA A 196 4.95 3.46 1.46
N GLY A 197 5.21 2.56 0.51
CA GLY A 197 6.20 2.77 -0.56
C GLY A 197 5.81 3.89 -1.52
N ALA A 198 4.53 4.12 -1.75
CA ALA A 198 4.05 5.28 -2.51
C ALA A 198 4.30 6.59 -1.74
N GLY A 199 4.05 6.58 -0.42
CA GLY A 199 4.43 7.68 0.46
C GLY A 199 5.92 7.95 0.37
N LEU A 200 6.75 6.91 0.51
CA LEU A 200 8.20 7.01 0.44
C LEU A 200 8.69 7.50 -0.94
N THR A 201 8.01 7.14 -2.04
CA THR A 201 8.30 7.65 -3.39
C THR A 201 8.18 9.18 -3.43
N LEU A 202 7.11 9.73 -2.88
CA LEU A 202 6.88 11.17 -2.84
C LEU A 202 7.78 11.86 -1.82
N GLN A 203 7.99 11.27 -0.65
CA GLN A 203 8.90 11.77 0.38
C GLN A 203 10.33 11.88 -0.16
N ALA A 204 10.80 10.84 -0.85
CA ALA A 204 12.11 10.88 -1.50
C ALA A 204 12.20 11.96 -2.59
N ALA A 205 11.16 12.13 -3.42
CA ALA A 205 11.12 13.18 -4.44
C ALA A 205 11.16 14.58 -3.82
N VAL A 206 10.39 14.85 -2.75
CA VAL A 206 10.46 16.12 -2.00
C VAL A 206 11.85 16.32 -1.41
N ARG A 207 12.43 15.27 -0.82
CA ARG A 207 13.78 15.33 -0.24
C ARG A 207 14.85 15.60 -1.30
N MET A 208 14.77 14.97 -2.48
CA MET A 208 15.66 15.25 -3.61
C MET A 208 15.59 16.72 -4.02
N LYS A 209 14.36 17.28 -4.10
CA LYS A 209 14.16 18.70 -4.43
C LYS A 209 14.80 19.63 -3.39
N GLN A 210 14.62 19.35 -2.08
CA GLN A 210 15.28 20.12 -1.02
C GLN A 210 16.82 20.06 -1.11
N LEU A 211 17.36 18.91 -1.51
CA LEU A 211 18.80 18.69 -1.69
C LEU A 211 19.31 19.20 -3.05
N GLN A 212 18.45 19.80 -3.87
CA GLN A 212 18.79 20.28 -5.23
C GLN A 212 19.39 19.17 -6.11
N MET A 213 18.95 17.93 -5.92
CA MET A 213 19.42 16.79 -6.72
C MET A 213 18.72 16.78 -8.09
N PRO A 214 19.36 16.20 -9.12
CA PRO A 214 18.66 15.89 -10.34
C PRO A 214 17.45 15.00 -10.07
N MET A 215 16.28 15.33 -10.64
CA MET A 215 15.05 14.57 -10.43
C MET A 215 14.97 13.36 -11.35
N PRO A 216 14.33 12.25 -10.93
CA PRO A 216 14.10 11.09 -11.80
C PRO A 216 13.17 11.45 -12.97
N ALA A 217 13.14 10.59 -14.00
CA ALA A 217 12.27 10.75 -15.16
C ALA A 217 10.78 10.72 -14.84
N ALA A 218 10.40 9.89 -13.87
CA ALA A 218 9.00 9.62 -13.56
C ALA A 218 8.80 9.07 -12.14
N LEU A 219 7.61 9.31 -11.58
CA LEU A 219 7.17 8.79 -10.30
C LEU A 219 5.90 7.96 -10.44
N GLY A 220 5.81 6.85 -9.71
CA GLY A 220 4.65 5.96 -9.64
C GLY A 220 4.19 5.74 -8.19
N PRO A 221 3.56 6.72 -7.53
CA PRO A 221 2.99 6.52 -6.19
C PRO A 221 1.59 5.88 -6.30
N PHE A 222 1.52 4.57 -6.06
CA PHE A 222 0.28 3.79 -6.18
C PHE A 222 -0.38 3.61 -4.82
N SER A 223 -1.68 3.96 -4.69
CA SER A 223 -2.38 4.01 -3.40
C SER A 223 -1.61 4.82 -2.35
N ALA A 224 -1.39 6.11 -2.63
CA ALA A 224 -0.46 6.96 -1.88
C ALA A 224 -1.10 7.66 -0.68
N PRO A 225 -0.49 7.65 0.52
CA PRO A 225 -0.83 8.57 1.59
C PRO A 225 -0.37 9.99 1.22
N ALA A 226 -1.19 10.99 1.53
CA ALA A 226 -0.90 12.40 1.26
C ALA A 226 -0.22 13.08 2.43
N SER A 227 -0.66 12.75 3.64
CA SER A 227 -0.14 13.28 4.89
C SER A 227 -0.21 12.24 6.00
N MET A 228 0.44 12.54 7.13
CA MET A 228 0.34 11.75 8.36
C MET A 228 -0.70 12.33 9.34
N THR A 229 -1.48 13.32 8.92
CA THR A 229 -2.49 13.98 9.76
C THR A 229 -3.92 13.71 9.33
N ASP A 230 -4.14 13.43 8.02
CA ASP A 230 -5.48 13.26 7.46
C ASP A 230 -5.48 12.19 6.37
N GLY A 231 -6.37 11.21 6.51
CA GLY A 231 -6.59 10.15 5.52
C GLY A 231 -7.78 10.40 4.59
N GLY A 232 -8.59 11.41 4.87
CA GLY A 232 -9.85 11.71 4.16
C GLY A 232 -10.93 10.65 4.35
N ASP A 233 -12.07 10.82 3.68
CA ASP A 233 -13.26 9.96 3.83
C ASP A 233 -12.98 8.48 3.61
N SER A 234 -12.17 8.14 2.63
CA SER A 234 -11.90 6.74 2.31
C SER A 234 -11.22 6.00 3.47
N ARG A 235 -10.44 6.70 4.31
CA ARG A 235 -9.81 6.12 5.51
C ARG A 235 -10.84 5.71 6.56
N SER A 236 -11.97 6.42 6.62
CA SER A 236 -13.08 6.11 7.54
C SER A 236 -14.05 5.06 6.96
N LEU A 237 -14.03 4.85 5.64
CA LEU A 237 -14.95 3.93 4.95
C LEU A 237 -14.34 2.55 4.70
N TYR A 238 -13.02 2.47 4.53
CA TYR A 238 -12.33 1.27 4.06
C TYR A 238 -11.14 0.91 4.94
N ASN A 239 -10.87 -0.40 5.01
CA ASN A 239 -9.59 -0.93 5.45
C ASN A 239 -8.79 -1.48 4.25
N THR A 240 -7.73 -2.24 4.51
CA THR A 240 -6.91 -2.89 3.46
C THR A 240 -7.70 -3.89 2.61
N ASP A 241 -8.80 -4.44 3.15
CA ASP A 241 -9.71 -5.36 2.44
C ASP A 241 -10.95 -4.65 1.87
N GLY A 242 -10.94 -3.34 1.78
CA GLY A 242 -12.03 -2.50 1.31
C GLY A 242 -13.16 -2.38 2.33
N LEU A 243 -14.39 -2.74 1.93
CA LEU A 243 -15.59 -2.71 2.79
C LEU A 243 -15.71 -3.92 3.73
N ARG A 244 -14.80 -4.88 3.65
CA ARG A 244 -14.89 -6.12 4.41
C ARG A 244 -14.16 -6.02 5.74
N GLY A 245 -14.71 -6.65 6.79
CA GLY A 245 -14.12 -6.67 8.11
C GLY A 245 -14.25 -5.35 8.89
N TYR A 246 -13.38 -5.17 9.88
CA TYR A 246 -13.41 -4.01 10.77
C TYR A 246 -12.71 -2.80 10.12
N VAL A 247 -13.37 -1.66 10.18
CA VAL A 247 -12.81 -0.37 9.77
C VAL A 247 -12.58 0.47 11.03
N PRO A 248 -11.33 0.73 11.42
CA PRO A 248 -11.05 1.57 12.58
C PRO A 248 -11.48 3.02 12.29
N VAL A 249 -12.02 3.69 13.30
CA VAL A 249 -12.24 5.14 13.24
C VAL A 249 -10.86 5.80 13.39
N PRO A 250 -10.41 6.58 12.40
CA PRO A 250 -9.12 7.26 12.51
C PRO A 250 -9.16 8.33 13.58
N ASP A 251 -8.10 8.42 14.37
CA ASP A 251 -7.88 9.50 15.31
C ASP A 251 -6.44 10.00 15.23
N GLY A 252 -6.25 11.31 15.27
CA GLY A 252 -4.94 11.95 15.37
C GLY A 252 -3.95 11.61 14.25
N VAL A 253 -2.69 11.48 14.63
CA VAL A 253 -1.56 11.23 13.72
C VAL A 253 -1.56 9.79 13.24
N LEU A 254 -1.48 9.61 11.91
CA LEU A 254 -1.37 8.30 11.28
C LEU A 254 0.05 7.77 11.44
N ASP A 255 0.19 6.44 11.63
CA ASP A 255 1.49 5.76 11.72
C ASP A 255 2.49 6.39 12.71
N THR A 256 2.06 6.58 13.96
CA THR A 256 2.84 7.24 15.02
C THR A 256 4.24 6.66 15.21
N GLU A 257 4.41 5.35 15.02
CA GLU A 257 5.72 4.68 15.10
C GLU A 257 6.67 5.14 13.97
N TYR A 258 6.13 5.37 12.76
CA TYR A 258 6.91 5.89 11.64
C TYR A 258 7.20 7.38 11.78
N VAL A 259 6.21 8.17 12.16
CA VAL A 259 6.36 9.63 12.37
C VAL A 259 7.39 9.94 13.46
N GLY A 260 7.38 9.15 14.54
CA GLY A 260 8.30 9.34 15.66
C GLY A 260 8.11 10.69 16.33
N LYS A 261 9.18 11.48 16.38
CA LYS A 261 9.19 12.84 16.99
C LYS A 261 9.05 13.96 15.95
N THR A 262 8.89 13.64 14.68
CA THR A 262 8.81 14.63 13.61
C THR A 262 7.45 15.30 13.60
N ASP A 263 7.39 16.59 13.26
CA ASP A 263 6.12 17.27 13.03
C ASP A 263 5.36 16.56 11.90
N PRO A 264 4.13 16.10 12.14
CA PRO A 264 3.33 15.45 11.10
C PRO A 264 3.08 16.32 9.85
N HIS A 265 3.27 17.64 9.96
CA HIS A 265 3.18 18.60 8.84
C HIS A 265 4.52 18.83 8.14
N ASP A 266 5.61 18.18 8.56
CA ASP A 266 6.88 18.27 7.85
C ASP A 266 6.66 17.95 6.35
N PRO A 267 7.09 18.82 5.42
CA PRO A 267 6.79 18.69 3.98
C PRO A 267 7.44 17.47 3.33
N VAL A 268 8.51 16.90 3.91
CA VAL A 268 9.06 15.62 3.42
C VAL A 268 8.20 14.46 3.92
N LEU A 269 7.84 14.47 5.20
CA LEU A 269 7.03 13.42 5.81
C LEU A 269 5.61 13.38 5.22
N SER A 270 5.03 14.53 4.99
CA SER A 270 3.66 14.73 4.47
C SER A 270 3.69 15.58 3.19
N PRO A 271 3.93 14.96 2.02
CA PRO A 271 4.20 15.65 0.76
C PRO A 271 3.12 16.64 0.30
N ILE A 272 1.90 16.53 0.80
CA ILE A 272 0.83 17.50 0.48
C ILE A 272 1.16 18.92 0.94
N TYR A 273 2.02 19.09 1.95
CA TYR A 273 2.47 20.37 2.47
C TYR A 273 3.74 20.90 1.78
N ALA A 274 4.30 20.12 0.84
CA ALA A 274 5.51 20.52 0.12
C ALA A 274 5.21 21.48 -1.04
N ASP A 275 6.26 22.18 -1.49
CA ASP A 275 6.25 22.81 -2.80
C ASP A 275 6.35 21.73 -3.89
N LEU A 276 5.24 21.47 -4.56
CA LEU A 276 5.12 20.45 -5.61
C LEU A 276 5.41 20.96 -7.03
N HIS A 277 5.86 22.20 -7.24
CA HIS A 277 6.24 22.67 -8.58
C HIS A 277 7.43 21.89 -9.14
N ALA A 278 7.46 21.70 -10.45
CA ALA A 278 8.54 21.01 -11.17
C ALA A 278 8.81 19.57 -10.66
N MET A 279 7.79 18.88 -10.18
CA MET A 279 7.86 17.42 -9.93
C MET A 279 7.84 16.66 -11.26
N PRO A 280 8.49 15.48 -11.33
CA PRO A 280 8.47 14.64 -12.52
C PRO A 280 7.05 14.24 -12.96
N PRO A 281 6.86 13.85 -14.24
CA PRO A 281 5.65 13.15 -14.67
C PRO A 281 5.27 12.05 -13.70
N THR A 282 4.01 12.01 -13.26
CA THR A 282 3.56 11.13 -12.19
C THR A 282 2.30 10.36 -12.55
N LEU A 283 2.33 9.04 -12.38
CA LEU A 283 1.16 8.18 -12.46
C LEU A 283 0.70 7.83 -11.04
N PHE A 284 -0.50 8.30 -10.68
CA PHE A 284 -1.25 7.81 -9.53
C PHE A 284 -2.18 6.68 -9.97
N LEU A 285 -2.23 5.60 -9.21
CA LEU A 285 -3.15 4.49 -9.42
C LEU A 285 -3.73 4.07 -8.07
N THR A 286 -5.04 3.84 -8.03
CA THR A 286 -5.77 3.42 -6.81
C THR A 286 -7.05 2.70 -7.22
N SER A 287 -7.95 2.48 -6.27
CA SER A 287 -9.25 1.87 -6.50
C SER A 287 -10.34 2.48 -5.63
N GLU A 288 -11.62 2.26 -5.99
CA GLU A 288 -12.73 2.91 -5.31
C GLU A 288 -12.93 2.48 -3.85
N ARG A 289 -12.52 1.26 -3.49
CA ARG A 289 -12.61 0.75 -2.11
C ARG A 289 -11.26 0.74 -1.40
N ASP A 290 -10.37 1.61 -1.83
CA ASP A 290 -9.05 1.79 -1.22
C ASP A 290 -9.10 2.82 -0.09
N LEU A 291 -8.58 2.45 1.09
CA LEU A 291 -8.50 3.37 2.24
C LEU A 291 -7.67 4.63 1.94
N LEU A 292 -6.81 4.63 0.92
CA LEU A 292 -5.99 5.77 0.50
C LEU A 292 -6.52 6.49 -0.76
N LEU A 293 -7.74 6.18 -1.22
CA LEU A 293 -8.35 6.84 -2.39
C LEU A 293 -8.42 8.35 -2.23
N SER A 294 -8.92 8.86 -1.11
CA SER A 294 -9.05 10.30 -0.84
C SER A 294 -7.68 10.98 -0.86
N ALA A 295 -6.69 10.38 -0.21
CA ALA A 295 -5.33 10.88 -0.15
C ALA A 295 -4.67 10.90 -1.54
N THR A 296 -4.75 9.79 -2.29
CA THR A 296 -4.22 9.67 -3.67
C THR A 296 -4.85 10.70 -4.61
N SER A 297 -6.19 10.86 -4.54
CA SER A 297 -6.92 11.85 -5.34
C SER A 297 -6.51 13.29 -5.01
N THR A 298 -6.32 13.59 -3.72
CA THR A 298 -5.89 14.92 -3.27
C THR A 298 -4.48 15.24 -3.75
N LEU A 299 -3.55 14.27 -3.69
CA LEU A 299 -2.20 14.43 -4.25
C LEU A 299 -2.22 14.65 -5.76
N SER A 300 -2.97 13.83 -6.51
CA SER A 300 -3.07 13.99 -7.97
C SER A 300 -3.56 15.40 -8.33
N ARG A 301 -4.59 15.92 -7.66
CA ARG A 301 -5.06 17.31 -7.87
C ARG A 301 -4.02 18.35 -7.48
N ALA A 302 -3.26 18.12 -6.41
CA ALA A 302 -2.18 19.02 -6.00
C ALA A 302 -1.06 19.09 -7.04
N PHE A 303 -0.69 17.95 -7.64
CA PHE A 303 0.27 17.90 -8.74
C PHE A 303 -0.22 18.66 -9.96
N VAL A 304 -1.49 18.49 -10.37
CA VAL A 304 -2.09 19.26 -11.48
C VAL A 304 -2.07 20.75 -11.18
N ARG A 305 -2.49 21.18 -9.96
CA ARG A 305 -2.44 22.61 -9.56
C ARG A 305 -1.04 23.21 -9.60
N ALA A 306 -0.02 22.39 -9.31
CA ALA A 306 1.38 22.80 -9.39
C ALA A 306 1.94 22.78 -10.83
N GLY A 307 1.12 22.52 -11.86
CA GLY A 307 1.52 22.53 -13.25
C GLY A 307 2.28 21.28 -13.72
N ASN A 308 2.26 20.18 -12.93
CA ASN A 308 2.94 18.95 -13.30
C ASN A 308 2.08 18.05 -14.19
N GLN A 309 2.74 17.19 -14.98
CA GLN A 309 2.07 16.11 -15.69
C GLN A 309 1.64 15.04 -14.66
N SER A 310 0.35 14.92 -14.43
CA SER A 310 -0.25 13.99 -13.49
C SER A 310 -1.36 13.19 -14.16
N GLN A 311 -1.30 11.87 -14.03
CA GLN A 311 -2.35 10.96 -14.48
C GLN A 311 -2.88 10.21 -13.24
N LEU A 312 -4.21 10.08 -13.13
CA LEU A 312 -4.87 9.29 -12.10
C LEU A 312 -5.70 8.18 -12.75
N ILE A 313 -5.47 6.94 -12.34
CA ILE A 313 -6.26 5.77 -12.73
C ILE A 313 -6.92 5.21 -11.47
N VAL A 314 -8.24 5.02 -11.52
CA VAL A 314 -9.04 4.47 -10.42
C VAL A 314 -9.78 3.24 -10.92
N PHE A 315 -9.57 2.09 -10.26
CA PHE A 315 -10.27 0.85 -10.57
C PHE A 315 -11.54 0.72 -9.75
N GLU A 316 -12.62 0.25 -10.38
CA GLU A 316 -13.91 0.08 -9.74
C GLU A 316 -13.87 -1.01 -8.65
N GLY A 317 -14.40 -0.71 -7.47
CA GLY A 317 -14.84 -1.68 -6.46
C GLY A 317 -13.78 -2.57 -5.82
N LEU A 318 -12.51 -2.41 -6.16
CA LEU A 318 -11.40 -3.22 -5.63
C LEU A 318 -10.80 -2.59 -4.37
N PRO A 319 -10.19 -3.39 -3.47
CA PRO A 319 -9.58 -2.90 -2.24
C PRO A 319 -8.15 -2.38 -2.46
N HIS A 320 -7.52 -1.94 -1.37
CA HIS A 320 -6.16 -1.42 -1.32
C HIS A 320 -5.12 -2.36 -1.95
N CYS A 321 -4.29 -1.84 -2.84
CA CYS A 321 -3.22 -2.60 -3.52
C CYS A 321 -3.69 -3.93 -4.14
N PHE A 322 -4.89 -3.96 -4.72
CA PHE A 322 -5.50 -5.17 -5.30
C PHE A 322 -4.59 -5.88 -6.31
N TRP A 323 -3.69 -5.16 -6.97
CA TRP A 323 -2.72 -5.71 -7.92
C TRP A 323 -1.72 -6.69 -7.30
N ASN A 324 -1.66 -6.81 -5.99
CA ASN A 324 -0.92 -7.88 -5.30
C ASN A 324 -1.62 -9.25 -5.40
N ASN A 325 -2.89 -9.30 -5.83
CA ASN A 325 -3.56 -10.54 -6.16
C ASN A 325 -3.34 -10.88 -7.64
N ASN A 326 -2.33 -11.72 -7.92
CA ASN A 326 -1.90 -12.11 -9.27
C ASN A 326 -2.92 -12.95 -10.07
N ALA A 327 -3.98 -13.43 -9.42
CA ALA A 327 -5.06 -14.17 -10.08
C ALA A 327 -6.05 -13.27 -10.84
N LEU A 328 -6.08 -11.95 -10.53
CA LEU A 328 -7.05 -11.03 -11.10
C LEU A 328 -6.63 -10.54 -12.49
N PRO A 329 -7.55 -10.52 -13.48
CA PRO A 329 -7.35 -9.80 -14.73
C PRO A 329 -7.04 -8.31 -14.50
N GLU A 330 -7.72 -7.66 -13.55
CA GLU A 330 -7.53 -6.26 -13.17
C GLU A 330 -6.10 -5.99 -12.65
N SER A 331 -5.48 -6.95 -11.98
CA SER A 331 -4.08 -6.82 -11.55
C SER A 331 -3.13 -6.77 -12.74
N ARG A 332 -3.37 -7.59 -13.77
CA ARG A 332 -2.59 -7.57 -15.00
C ARG A 332 -2.76 -6.27 -15.77
N GLU A 333 -3.97 -5.73 -15.80
CA GLU A 333 -4.26 -4.43 -16.38
C GLU A 333 -3.52 -3.31 -15.63
N ALA A 334 -3.57 -3.30 -14.29
CA ALA A 334 -2.86 -2.34 -13.46
C ALA A 334 -1.34 -2.37 -13.70
N TRP A 335 -0.73 -3.57 -13.72
CA TRP A 335 0.69 -3.72 -14.06
C TRP A 335 1.00 -3.23 -15.48
N GLY A 336 0.09 -3.42 -16.42
CA GLY A 336 0.21 -2.90 -17.79
C GLY A 336 0.26 -1.36 -17.82
N TYR A 337 -0.61 -0.68 -17.07
CA TYR A 337 -0.57 0.77 -16.94
C TYR A 337 0.74 1.27 -16.32
N MET A 338 1.20 0.62 -15.24
CA MET A 338 2.46 0.93 -14.58
C MET A 338 3.65 0.81 -15.55
N ALA A 339 3.74 -0.32 -16.24
CA ALA A 339 4.82 -0.61 -17.18
C ALA A 339 4.83 0.36 -18.37
N ASN A 340 3.69 0.56 -19.03
CA ASN A 340 3.54 1.45 -20.17
C ASN A 340 3.90 2.90 -19.82
N PHE A 341 3.53 3.34 -18.61
CA PHE A 341 3.90 4.66 -18.13
C PHE A 341 5.43 4.81 -18.04
N PHE A 342 6.13 3.89 -17.38
CA PHE A 342 7.58 3.95 -17.25
C PHE A 342 8.31 3.76 -18.59
N GLU A 343 7.85 2.86 -19.47
CA GLU A 343 8.44 2.70 -20.81
C GLU A 343 8.39 4.02 -21.59
N ARG A 344 7.27 4.73 -21.53
CA ARG A 344 7.08 6.02 -22.20
C ARG A 344 7.97 7.12 -21.60
N GLU A 345 7.97 7.26 -20.28
CA GLU A 345 8.67 8.38 -19.63
C GLU A 345 10.20 8.19 -19.62
N LEU A 346 10.70 6.97 -19.46
CA LEU A 346 12.12 6.67 -19.55
C LEU A 346 12.61 6.61 -21.02
N GLY A 347 11.71 6.60 -21.98
CA GLY A 347 12.01 6.59 -23.41
C GLY A 347 12.28 7.97 -24.02
N ARG A 348 11.89 9.04 -23.33
CA ARG A 348 11.99 10.43 -23.78
C ARG A 348 13.40 11.06 -23.76
#